data_fde94d4aae862ca31ff452615aaa4658
#
_entry.id   fde94d4aae862ca31ff452615aaa4658
#
_cell.length_a   1.000
_cell.length_b   1.000
_cell.length_c   1.000
_cell.angle_alpha   90.00
_cell.angle_beta   90.00
_cell.angle_gamma   90.00
#
_symmetry.space_group_name_H-M   'P 1'
#
loop_
_entity.id
_entity.type
_entity.pdbx_description
1 polymer ?
#
loop_
_entity_poly.entity_id
_entity_poly.type
_entity_poly.pdbx_seq_one_letter_code
_entity_poly.pdbx_strand_id
1 'polypeptide(L)'
;MGMMNRSIPNMFNGVSQQPPALRLPSQANIQENGMSSVVDGLSKRPPTRHVAKFTDTTTEEIYIHTINRDKFSQYVVMIENGELYVYDLDGNNIPVDYPNGKSYLSTTTPRDDFSAVTVADYTFIVNTKTKVLQSDDVAEGSLAGSVQQFIDLPDDGGGYYEIAGTGANNFDNYYVKKVGDVWRETVKPGLSIELNPNTMPHALIDNGDGTFDFKVLDWDPRYVGDDNTAKFPSFTDSTITDVFFHRNRLGFLSRENVIFSRAGEFFNFFPETVTTILDTDP
;
A
#
# COMPACT_ATOMS: atom_id res chain seq x y z
N MET A 1 -48.83 3.88 -45.70
CA MET A 1 -47.73 3.61 -44.79
C MET A 1 -48.27 3.81 -43.37
N GLY A 2 -48.33 2.75 -42.55
CA GLY A 2 -48.78 2.89 -41.17
C GLY A 2 -47.71 3.60 -40.34
N MET A 3 -48.09 4.61 -39.58
CA MET A 3 -47.21 5.30 -38.68
C MET A 3 -46.94 4.40 -37.46
N MET A 4 -45.65 4.05 -37.24
CA MET A 4 -45.22 3.23 -36.12
C MET A 4 -44.89 4.15 -34.95
N ASN A 5 -45.74 4.18 -33.94
CA ASN A 5 -45.55 4.98 -32.76
C ASN A 5 -44.76 4.17 -31.70
N ARG A 6 -43.56 4.60 -31.30
CA ARG A 6 -42.77 3.97 -30.27
C ARG A 6 -42.59 4.94 -29.11
N SER A 7 -43.09 4.59 -27.94
CA SER A 7 -42.86 5.34 -26.72
C SER A 7 -41.52 4.96 -26.12
N ILE A 8 -40.72 5.96 -25.78
CA ILE A 8 -39.48 5.78 -24.99
C ILE A 8 -39.86 5.97 -23.54
N PRO A 9 -39.78 4.94 -22.70
CA PRO A 9 -40.06 5.08 -21.27
C PRO A 9 -39.03 5.92 -20.60
N ASN A 10 -39.34 6.39 -19.37
CA ASN A 10 -38.42 7.15 -18.55
C ASN A 10 -37.14 6.33 -18.26
N MET A 11 -35.99 6.87 -18.59
CA MET A 11 -34.66 6.20 -18.53
C MET A 11 -34.07 6.24 -17.12
N PHE A 12 -34.82 5.80 -16.11
CA PHE A 12 -34.40 5.88 -14.72
C PHE A 12 -33.49 4.73 -14.26
N ASN A 13 -33.41 3.63 -15.02
CA ASN A 13 -32.60 2.46 -14.66
C ASN A 13 -31.13 2.55 -15.10
N GLY A 14 -30.67 3.72 -15.58
CA GLY A 14 -29.28 3.98 -15.91
C GLY A 14 -28.74 3.17 -17.09
N VAL A 15 -27.46 2.83 -17.04
CA VAL A 15 -26.74 2.07 -18.09
C VAL A 15 -26.70 0.60 -17.74
N SER A 16 -26.96 -0.26 -18.72
CA SER A 16 -26.85 -1.70 -18.58
C SER A 16 -25.81 -2.27 -19.53
N GLN A 17 -24.96 -3.16 -19.03
CA GLN A 17 -23.99 -3.92 -19.82
C GLN A 17 -24.59 -5.18 -20.46
N GLN A 18 -25.87 -5.45 -20.23
CA GLN A 18 -26.56 -6.59 -20.85
C GLN A 18 -26.66 -6.45 -22.38
N PRO A 19 -26.65 -7.56 -23.11
CA PRO A 19 -26.93 -7.56 -24.54
C PRO A 19 -28.26 -6.86 -24.86
N PRO A 20 -28.41 -6.21 -26.02
CA PRO A 20 -29.59 -5.44 -26.35
C PRO A 20 -30.91 -6.22 -26.27
N ALA A 21 -30.86 -7.54 -26.50
CA ALA A 21 -32.03 -8.42 -26.42
C ALA A 21 -32.55 -8.65 -24.98
N LEU A 22 -31.70 -8.46 -23.97
CA LEU A 22 -32.04 -8.66 -22.56
C LEU A 22 -32.21 -7.35 -21.81
N ARG A 23 -31.87 -6.22 -22.46
CA ARG A 23 -31.92 -4.89 -21.82
C ARG A 23 -33.37 -4.42 -21.69
N LEU A 24 -33.69 -3.89 -20.52
CA LEU A 24 -34.98 -3.27 -20.28
C LEU A 24 -35.13 -1.98 -21.11
N PRO A 25 -36.36 -1.68 -21.59
CA PRO A 25 -36.59 -0.44 -22.35
C PRO A 25 -36.24 0.86 -21.60
N SER A 26 -36.18 0.83 -20.27
CA SER A 26 -35.79 1.96 -19.38
C SER A 26 -34.31 2.03 -19.09
N GLN A 27 -33.48 1.19 -19.70
CA GLN A 27 -32.03 1.17 -19.57
C GLN A 27 -31.36 1.71 -20.82
N ALA A 28 -30.29 2.48 -20.62
CA ALA A 28 -29.45 3.02 -21.69
C ALA A 28 -28.26 2.06 -21.99
N ASN A 29 -27.69 2.19 -23.17
CA ASN A 29 -26.43 1.58 -23.56
C ASN A 29 -25.24 2.44 -23.10
N ILE A 30 -25.36 3.75 -23.33
CA ILE A 30 -24.38 4.76 -22.96
C ILE A 30 -25.18 5.95 -22.42
N GLN A 31 -24.62 6.61 -21.41
CA GLN A 31 -25.21 7.79 -20.81
C GLN A 31 -24.10 8.82 -20.61
N GLU A 32 -24.14 9.89 -21.37
CA GLU A 32 -23.19 10.98 -21.30
C GLU A 32 -23.89 12.27 -20.84
N ASN A 33 -23.29 12.97 -19.91
CA ASN A 33 -23.82 14.24 -19.35
C ASN A 33 -25.27 14.13 -18.83
N GLY A 34 -25.73 12.92 -18.52
CA GLY A 34 -27.03 12.64 -17.95
C GLY A 34 -26.92 12.02 -16.57
N MET A 35 -27.96 12.15 -15.77
CA MET A 35 -28.12 11.52 -14.46
C MET A 35 -29.51 10.87 -14.39
N SER A 36 -29.53 9.57 -14.16
CA SER A 36 -30.77 8.83 -13.97
C SER A 36 -31.20 8.86 -12.51
N SER A 37 -32.46 9.18 -12.29
CA SER A 37 -33.08 9.21 -10.95
C SER A 37 -34.42 8.52 -11.02
N VAL A 38 -34.83 7.86 -9.95
CA VAL A 38 -36.15 7.22 -9.83
C VAL A 38 -37.26 8.27 -9.81
N VAL A 39 -36.97 9.46 -9.29
CA VAL A 39 -37.93 10.56 -9.15
C VAL A 39 -38.06 11.37 -10.43
N ASP A 40 -36.93 11.81 -10.99
CA ASP A 40 -36.90 12.75 -12.11
C ASP A 40 -36.68 12.08 -13.47
N GLY A 41 -36.39 10.77 -13.46
CA GLY A 41 -36.01 10.03 -14.67
C GLY A 41 -34.60 10.39 -15.13
N LEU A 42 -34.40 10.49 -16.44
CA LEU A 42 -33.14 10.95 -17.04
C LEU A 42 -33.13 12.49 -17.09
N SER A 43 -32.28 13.09 -16.33
CA SER A 43 -32.06 14.53 -16.28
C SER A 43 -30.64 14.91 -16.75
N LYS A 44 -30.43 16.16 -17.07
CA LYS A 44 -29.10 16.71 -17.36
C LYS A 44 -28.28 16.67 -16.07
N ARG A 45 -27.00 16.26 -16.17
CA ARG A 45 -26.09 16.35 -15.03
C ARG A 45 -26.00 17.79 -14.49
N PRO A 46 -25.80 17.98 -13.18
CA PRO A 46 -25.53 19.31 -12.64
C PRO A 46 -24.35 20.00 -13.32
N PRO A 47 -24.33 21.31 -13.45
CA PRO A 47 -23.16 22.03 -13.95
C PRO A 47 -22.00 21.90 -12.99
N THR A 48 -20.78 21.99 -13.51
CA THR A 48 -19.58 22.17 -12.70
C THR A 48 -19.39 23.64 -12.38
N ARG A 49 -18.86 23.93 -11.19
CA ARG A 49 -18.41 25.25 -10.77
C ARG A 49 -16.89 25.28 -10.79
N HIS A 50 -16.29 26.26 -11.42
CA HIS A 50 -14.87 26.49 -11.29
C HIS A 50 -14.59 26.98 -9.85
N VAL A 51 -13.64 26.33 -9.17
CA VAL A 51 -13.22 26.68 -7.81
C VAL A 51 -11.89 27.43 -7.87
N ALA A 52 -10.85 26.77 -8.35
CA ALA A 52 -9.51 27.33 -8.41
C ALA A 52 -8.72 26.72 -9.58
N LYS A 53 -7.65 27.42 -9.98
CA LYS A 53 -6.63 26.93 -10.89
C LYS A 53 -5.34 26.80 -10.09
N PHE A 54 -4.79 25.59 -10.01
CA PHE A 54 -3.63 25.30 -9.17
C PHE A 54 -2.30 25.47 -9.89
N THR A 55 -2.27 25.18 -11.20
CA THR A 55 -1.05 25.25 -12.00
C THR A 55 -1.36 25.62 -13.44
N ASP A 56 -0.35 26.12 -14.14
CA ASP A 56 -0.36 26.34 -15.60
C ASP A 56 0.25 25.16 -16.38
N THR A 57 0.81 24.17 -15.67
CA THR A 57 1.43 22.99 -16.25
C THR A 57 0.40 22.09 -16.93
N THR A 58 0.83 21.35 -17.93
CA THR A 58 -0.03 20.39 -18.63
C THR A 58 -0.34 19.19 -17.74
N THR A 59 -1.53 18.61 -17.91
CA THR A 59 -2.01 17.48 -17.06
C THR A 59 -1.18 16.20 -17.19
N GLU A 60 -0.28 16.10 -18.15
CA GLU A 60 0.58 14.94 -18.37
C GLU A 60 1.74 14.84 -17.35
N GLU A 61 2.10 15.97 -16.75
CA GLU A 61 3.23 16.09 -15.82
C GLU A 61 2.77 16.15 -14.35
N ILE A 62 1.49 15.92 -14.07
CA ILE A 62 0.88 16.07 -12.74
C ILE A 62 0.25 14.77 -12.31
N TYR A 63 0.63 14.28 -11.13
CA TYR A 63 -0.12 13.23 -10.42
C TYR A 63 -1.18 13.87 -9.52
N ILE A 64 -2.38 13.32 -9.55
CA ILE A 64 -3.50 13.79 -8.72
C ILE A 64 -4.08 12.60 -7.96
N HIS A 65 -4.19 12.75 -6.64
CA HIS A 65 -4.89 11.82 -5.77
C HIS A 65 -5.95 12.57 -4.96
N THR A 66 -7.09 11.93 -4.69
CA THR A 66 -8.15 12.52 -3.88
C THR A 66 -8.27 11.79 -2.56
N ILE A 67 -8.12 12.52 -1.47
CA ILE A 67 -8.43 12.05 -0.13
C ILE A 67 -9.91 12.31 0.12
N ASN A 68 -10.66 11.25 0.41
CA ASN A 68 -12.08 11.33 0.73
C ASN A 68 -12.36 10.47 1.96
N ARG A 69 -11.96 10.94 3.13
CA ARG A 69 -12.07 10.23 4.39
C ARG A 69 -13.48 10.33 4.97
N ASP A 70 -13.99 11.55 5.05
CA ASP A 70 -15.34 11.86 5.54
C ASP A 70 -15.83 13.18 4.93
N LYS A 71 -16.99 13.69 5.42
CA LYS A 71 -17.59 14.92 4.90
C LYS A 71 -16.72 16.17 5.08
N PHE A 72 -15.84 16.18 6.07
CA PHE A 72 -15.03 17.34 6.46
C PHE A 72 -13.57 17.21 6.05
N SER A 73 -13.11 15.97 5.83
CA SER A 73 -11.71 15.63 5.51
C SER A 73 -11.64 15.18 4.05
N GLN A 74 -11.77 16.13 3.13
CA GLN A 74 -11.73 15.92 1.69
C GLN A 74 -10.68 16.85 1.08
N TYR A 75 -9.66 16.26 0.44
CA TYR A 75 -8.53 17.01 -0.09
C TYR A 75 -8.14 16.51 -1.48
N VAL A 76 -7.49 17.37 -2.22
CA VAL A 76 -6.82 17.04 -3.49
C VAL A 76 -5.32 17.13 -3.27
N VAL A 77 -4.63 16.01 -3.44
CA VAL A 77 -3.17 15.93 -3.42
C VAL A 77 -2.67 16.04 -4.84
N MET A 78 -1.71 16.92 -5.07
CA MET A 78 -1.08 17.13 -6.36
C MET A 78 0.44 16.97 -6.21
N ILE A 79 1.07 16.16 -7.07
CA ILE A 79 2.52 16.04 -7.15
C ILE A 79 2.97 16.53 -8.51
N GLU A 80 3.86 17.53 -8.50
CA GLU A 80 4.40 18.20 -9.68
C GLU A 80 5.84 18.62 -9.42
N ASN A 81 6.76 18.33 -10.34
CA ASN A 81 8.15 18.80 -10.29
C ASN A 81 8.90 18.49 -8.98
N GLY A 82 8.63 17.35 -8.35
CA GLY A 82 9.23 16.97 -7.08
C GLY A 82 8.66 17.68 -5.84
N GLU A 83 7.56 18.41 -6.01
CA GLU A 83 6.80 19.07 -4.95
C GLU A 83 5.45 18.38 -4.77
N LEU A 84 4.95 18.36 -3.53
CA LEU A 84 3.62 17.86 -3.20
C LEU A 84 2.80 18.99 -2.60
N TYR A 85 1.58 19.14 -3.10
CA TYR A 85 0.62 20.13 -2.64
C TYR A 85 -0.65 19.44 -2.17
N VAL A 86 -1.27 19.98 -1.14
CA VAL A 86 -2.58 19.54 -0.65
C VAL A 86 -3.52 20.73 -0.70
N TYR A 87 -4.71 20.52 -1.29
CA TYR A 87 -5.75 21.54 -1.41
C TYR A 87 -7.04 21.03 -0.82
N ASP A 88 -7.77 21.91 -0.13
CA ASP A 88 -9.15 21.64 0.26
C ASP A 88 -10.11 21.78 -0.95
N LEU A 89 -11.39 21.47 -0.75
CA LEU A 89 -12.40 21.59 -1.81
C LEU A 89 -12.76 23.03 -2.18
N ASP A 90 -12.34 24.00 -1.38
CA ASP A 90 -12.49 25.44 -1.68
C ASP A 90 -11.28 26.00 -2.43
N GLY A 91 -10.24 25.17 -2.65
CA GLY A 91 -9.02 25.52 -3.39
C GLY A 91 -7.95 26.18 -2.53
N ASN A 92 -8.05 26.17 -1.22
CA ASN A 92 -7.01 26.66 -0.34
C ASN A 92 -5.89 25.64 -0.22
N ASN A 93 -4.65 26.11 -0.25
CA ASN A 93 -3.46 25.30 -0.03
C ASN A 93 -3.32 24.98 1.46
N ILE A 94 -3.17 23.71 1.78
CA ILE A 94 -2.92 23.20 3.14
C ILE A 94 -1.43 23.01 3.32
N PRO A 95 -0.82 23.49 4.42
CA PRO A 95 0.61 23.33 4.67
C PRO A 95 1.01 21.86 4.76
N VAL A 96 2.17 21.53 4.15
CA VAL A 96 2.78 20.21 4.21
C VAL A 96 4.19 20.34 4.71
N ASP A 97 4.53 19.63 5.78
CA ASP A 97 5.88 19.54 6.32
C ASP A 97 6.62 18.33 5.74
N TYR A 98 7.94 18.44 5.58
CA TYR A 98 8.81 17.45 4.96
C TYR A 98 9.99 17.08 5.88
N PRO A 99 9.76 16.40 6.99
CA PRO A 99 10.80 16.10 7.98
C PRO A 99 11.97 15.28 7.41
N ASN A 100 11.73 14.46 6.39
CA ASN A 100 12.73 13.65 5.72
C ASN A 100 13.11 14.16 4.31
N GLY A 101 12.68 15.40 3.96
CA GLY A 101 12.92 15.99 2.64
C GLY A 101 11.97 15.49 1.57
N LYS A 102 12.26 15.85 0.30
CA LYS A 102 11.37 15.65 -0.85
C LYS A 102 11.96 14.74 -1.93
N SER A 103 13.12 14.15 -1.70
CA SER A 103 13.84 13.39 -2.73
C SER A 103 13.02 12.24 -3.33
N TYR A 104 12.16 11.62 -2.54
CA TYR A 104 11.26 10.54 -2.99
C TYR A 104 10.23 11.00 -4.02
N LEU A 105 9.90 12.29 -4.06
CA LEU A 105 8.95 12.88 -5.02
C LEU A 105 9.59 13.20 -6.39
N SER A 106 10.91 13.00 -6.53
CA SER A 106 11.62 13.37 -7.75
C SER A 106 11.36 12.37 -8.88
N THR A 107 10.69 12.83 -9.93
CA THR A 107 10.47 12.10 -11.19
C THR A 107 10.20 13.07 -12.32
N THR A 108 10.33 12.59 -13.56
CA THR A 108 10.07 13.39 -14.78
C THR A 108 8.64 13.24 -15.30
N THR A 109 7.92 12.20 -14.89
CA THR A 109 6.56 11.91 -15.35
C THR A 109 5.65 11.54 -14.16
N PRO A 110 5.35 12.52 -13.27
CA PRO A 110 4.63 12.23 -12.02
C PRO A 110 3.31 11.49 -12.21
N ARG A 111 2.57 11.80 -13.27
CA ARG A 111 1.29 11.15 -13.58
C ARG A 111 1.38 9.63 -13.67
N ASP A 112 2.45 9.12 -14.28
CA ASP A 112 2.62 7.71 -14.57
C ASP A 112 3.51 7.02 -13.53
N ASP A 113 4.22 7.81 -12.72
CA ASP A 113 5.24 7.32 -11.81
C ASP A 113 4.78 7.22 -10.36
N PHE A 114 3.62 7.78 -10.03
CA PHE A 114 3.07 7.65 -8.68
C PHE A 114 1.80 6.81 -8.65
N SER A 115 1.64 6.08 -7.55
CA SER A 115 0.38 5.46 -7.13
C SER A 115 0.16 5.76 -5.65
N ALA A 116 -1.10 5.96 -5.24
CA ALA A 116 -1.40 6.24 -3.84
C ALA A 116 -2.73 5.61 -3.40
N VAL A 117 -2.78 5.25 -2.12
CA VAL A 117 -3.99 4.81 -1.44
C VAL A 117 -4.12 5.50 -0.08
N THR A 118 -5.32 5.96 0.24
CA THR A 118 -5.62 6.56 1.54
C THR A 118 -6.31 5.55 2.45
N VAL A 119 -5.77 5.38 3.64
CA VAL A 119 -6.31 4.53 4.70
C VAL A 119 -6.28 5.31 6.02
N ALA A 120 -7.45 5.68 6.53
CA ALA A 120 -7.58 6.56 7.69
C ALA A 120 -6.81 7.88 7.49
N ASP A 121 -5.85 8.19 8.36
CA ASP A 121 -5.05 9.41 8.31
C ASP A 121 -3.82 9.31 7.40
N TYR A 122 -3.53 8.11 6.89
CA TYR A 122 -2.37 7.83 6.06
C TYR A 122 -2.75 7.78 4.59
N THR A 123 -2.05 8.53 3.76
CA THR A 123 -2.04 8.34 2.31
C THR A 123 -0.68 7.80 1.91
N PHE A 124 -0.62 6.49 1.65
CA PHE A 124 0.59 5.82 1.18
C PHE A 124 0.87 6.22 -0.26
N ILE A 125 2.06 6.70 -0.53
CA ILE A 125 2.49 7.17 -1.85
C ILE A 125 3.67 6.30 -2.31
N VAL A 126 3.49 5.65 -3.44
CA VAL A 126 4.49 4.84 -4.12
C VAL A 126 5.08 5.63 -5.27
N ASN A 127 6.41 5.73 -5.32
CA ASN A 127 7.14 6.12 -6.52
C ASN A 127 7.56 4.84 -7.28
N THR A 128 6.92 4.57 -8.40
CA THR A 128 7.09 3.33 -9.18
C THR A 128 8.47 3.21 -9.84
N LYS A 129 9.28 4.26 -9.80
CA LYS A 129 10.67 4.26 -10.30
C LYS A 129 11.69 3.96 -9.22
N THR A 130 11.30 4.07 -7.95
CA THR A 130 12.21 3.80 -6.84
C THR A 130 12.34 2.30 -6.63
N LYS A 131 13.59 1.80 -6.72
CA LYS A 131 13.93 0.42 -6.41
C LYS A 131 14.01 0.25 -4.90
N VAL A 132 13.24 -0.68 -4.35
CA VAL A 132 13.30 -1.00 -2.92
C VAL A 132 14.58 -1.76 -2.61
N LEU A 133 15.29 -1.33 -1.59
CA LEU A 133 16.54 -1.93 -1.13
C LEU A 133 16.40 -2.42 0.31
N GLN A 134 17.28 -3.33 0.70
CA GLN A 134 17.49 -3.66 2.10
C GLN A 134 18.30 -2.56 2.78
N SER A 135 18.15 -2.43 4.10
CA SER A 135 19.04 -1.64 4.93
C SER A 135 20.38 -2.37 5.13
N ASP A 136 21.41 -1.62 5.51
CA ASP A 136 22.69 -2.19 5.92
C ASP A 136 22.64 -2.80 7.35
N ASP A 137 21.51 -2.68 8.03
CA ASP A 137 21.31 -3.21 9.38
C ASP A 137 21.22 -4.73 9.35
N VAL A 138 22.04 -5.37 10.18
CA VAL A 138 22.14 -6.82 10.28
C VAL A 138 21.84 -7.30 11.70
N ALA A 139 21.31 -8.50 11.81
CA ALA A 139 21.10 -9.16 13.08
C ALA A 139 22.43 -9.32 13.83
N GLU A 140 22.50 -8.80 15.05
CA GLU A 140 23.69 -8.87 15.89
C GLU A 140 23.99 -10.27 16.39
N GLY A 141 25.25 -10.50 16.79
CA GLY A 141 25.70 -11.70 17.45
C GLY A 141 26.34 -12.73 16.52
N SER A 142 26.54 -13.93 17.05
CA SER A 142 27.04 -15.09 16.32
C SER A 142 26.44 -16.35 16.87
N LEU A 143 26.32 -17.39 16.05
CA LEU A 143 25.84 -18.70 16.51
C LEU A 143 26.85 -19.30 17.51
N ALA A 144 26.36 -19.69 18.68
CA ALA A 144 27.10 -20.42 19.69
C ALA A 144 27.14 -21.92 19.35
N GLY A 145 26.14 -22.43 18.67
CA GLY A 145 26.05 -23.82 18.26
C GLY A 145 24.81 -24.11 17.41
N SER A 146 24.70 -25.36 17.01
CA SER A 146 23.52 -25.93 16.35
C SER A 146 23.12 -27.19 17.08
N VAL A 147 21.82 -27.34 17.32
CA VAL A 147 21.24 -28.55 17.94
C VAL A 147 20.13 -29.06 17.03
N GLN A 148 19.78 -30.33 17.17
CA GLN A 148 18.80 -30.95 16.29
C GLN A 148 17.36 -30.67 16.73
N GLN A 149 17.15 -30.59 18.06
CA GLN A 149 15.83 -30.32 18.64
C GLN A 149 15.91 -29.22 19.71
N PHE A 150 14.81 -28.53 19.93
CA PHE A 150 14.73 -27.50 20.97
C PHE A 150 15.09 -27.99 22.37
N ILE A 151 14.76 -29.26 22.67
CA ILE A 151 15.07 -29.88 23.98
C ILE A 151 16.57 -30.08 24.24
N ASP A 152 17.37 -30.07 23.16
CA ASP A 152 18.84 -30.26 23.24
C ASP A 152 19.58 -28.92 23.53
N LEU A 153 18.87 -27.82 23.69
CA LEU A 153 19.47 -26.55 24.03
C LEU A 153 20.08 -26.58 25.46
N PRO A 154 21.25 -25.91 25.65
CA PRO A 154 21.90 -25.92 26.97
C PRO A 154 21.12 -25.09 27.99
N ASP A 155 21.00 -25.58 29.20
CA ASP A 155 20.29 -24.90 30.30
C ASP A 155 20.96 -23.62 30.74
N ASP A 156 22.29 -23.60 30.76
CA ASP A 156 23.15 -22.52 31.25
C ASP A 156 23.92 -21.76 30.16
N GLY A 157 23.63 -22.07 28.90
CA GLY A 157 24.22 -21.36 27.75
C GLY A 157 23.47 -20.08 27.40
N GLY A 158 24.20 -18.96 27.28
CA GLY A 158 23.70 -17.76 26.59
C GLY A 158 24.07 -17.80 25.10
N GLY A 159 23.43 -16.97 24.28
CA GLY A 159 23.79 -16.80 22.87
C GLY A 159 22.71 -17.22 21.88
N TYR A 160 23.11 -17.37 20.63
CA TYR A 160 22.23 -17.74 19.54
C TYR A 160 22.48 -19.20 19.13
N TYR A 161 21.43 -19.96 18.97
CA TYR A 161 21.50 -21.34 18.54
C TYR A 161 20.62 -21.57 17.32
N GLU A 162 21.11 -22.43 16.42
CA GLU A 162 20.33 -22.96 15.32
C GLU A 162 19.65 -24.25 15.78
N ILE A 163 18.36 -24.36 15.55
CA ILE A 163 17.63 -25.62 15.64
C ILE A 163 17.59 -26.18 14.23
N ALA A 164 18.45 -27.18 13.96
CA ALA A 164 18.51 -27.83 12.68
C ALA A 164 17.39 -28.86 12.60
N GLY A 165 16.41 -28.64 11.75
CA GLY A 165 15.34 -29.61 11.51
C GLY A 165 15.84 -30.99 11.09
N THR A 166 14.91 -31.89 10.84
CA THR A 166 15.21 -33.28 10.46
C THR A 166 15.49 -33.47 8.96
N GLY A 167 15.37 -32.41 8.16
CA GLY A 167 15.47 -32.45 6.72
C GLY A 167 16.90 -32.32 6.18
N ALA A 168 17.14 -32.83 4.99
CA ALA A 168 18.39 -32.65 4.25
C ALA A 168 18.51 -31.22 3.63
N ASN A 169 17.47 -30.40 3.79
CA ASN A 169 17.37 -29.03 3.32
C ASN A 169 17.09 -28.11 4.54
N ASN A 170 17.67 -26.94 4.56
CA ASN A 170 17.58 -26.00 5.68
C ASN A 170 16.21 -25.27 5.78
N PHE A 171 15.15 -25.83 5.22
CA PHE A 171 13.81 -25.21 5.29
C PHE A 171 13.12 -25.40 6.65
N ASP A 172 13.57 -26.36 7.46
CA ASP A 172 13.06 -26.61 8.80
C ASP A 172 13.88 -25.91 9.89
N ASN A 173 14.97 -25.24 9.50
CA ASN A 173 15.86 -24.59 10.44
C ASN A 173 15.22 -23.31 10.98
N TYR A 174 15.35 -23.10 12.26
CA TYR A 174 15.03 -21.82 12.89
C TYR A 174 16.09 -21.47 13.94
N TYR A 175 16.06 -20.23 14.38
CA TYR A 175 17.10 -19.67 15.24
C TYR A 175 16.46 -19.19 16.53
N VAL A 176 17.18 -19.40 17.63
CA VAL A 176 16.72 -18.99 18.95
C VAL A 176 17.82 -18.25 19.69
N LYS A 177 17.39 -17.29 20.52
CA LYS A 177 18.26 -16.52 21.43
C LYS A 177 17.74 -16.65 22.84
N LYS A 178 18.63 -16.85 23.80
CA LYS A 178 18.26 -16.82 25.21
C LYS A 178 18.09 -15.38 25.69
N VAL A 179 16.92 -15.04 26.20
CA VAL A 179 16.58 -13.73 26.76
C VAL A 179 16.12 -13.96 28.21
N GLY A 180 16.99 -13.65 29.17
CA GLY A 180 16.82 -14.10 30.55
C GLY A 180 16.88 -15.62 30.62
N ASP A 181 15.84 -16.24 31.19
CA ASP A 181 15.73 -17.71 31.31
C ASP A 181 14.92 -18.36 30.19
N VAL A 182 14.50 -17.61 29.16
CA VAL A 182 13.61 -18.09 28.09
C VAL A 182 14.32 -18.03 26.74
N TRP A 183 14.24 -19.13 25.98
CA TRP A 183 14.61 -19.16 24.58
C TRP A 183 13.50 -18.54 23.73
N ARG A 184 13.87 -17.58 22.89
CA ARG A 184 12.96 -16.92 21.95
C ARG A 184 13.48 -17.09 20.53
N GLU A 185 12.55 -17.27 19.61
CA GLU A 185 12.85 -17.27 18.17
C GLU A 185 13.46 -15.93 17.75
N THR A 186 14.38 -15.97 16.82
CA THR A 186 15.13 -14.80 16.34
C THR A 186 15.58 -14.98 14.89
N VAL A 187 16.08 -13.92 14.30
CA VAL A 187 16.77 -13.96 13.00
C VAL A 187 18.15 -14.58 13.15
N LYS A 188 18.59 -15.30 12.15
CA LYS A 188 19.97 -15.77 12.02
C LYS A 188 20.95 -14.60 12.13
N PRO A 189 21.91 -14.63 13.06
CA PRO A 189 22.91 -13.59 13.18
C PRO A 189 23.69 -13.33 11.88
N GLY A 190 23.96 -12.05 11.62
CA GLY A 190 24.70 -11.61 10.43
C GLY A 190 23.89 -11.45 9.16
N LEU A 191 22.56 -11.71 9.20
CA LEU A 191 21.68 -11.44 8.06
C LEU A 191 21.03 -10.07 8.16
N SER A 192 20.75 -9.43 7.02
CA SER A 192 19.98 -8.21 6.94
C SER A 192 18.58 -8.41 7.55
N ILE A 193 18.11 -7.43 8.30
CA ILE A 193 16.84 -7.50 9.04
C ILE A 193 15.79 -6.50 8.56
N GLU A 194 16.19 -5.43 7.87
CA GLU A 194 15.30 -4.31 7.56
C GLU A 194 15.27 -3.97 6.07
N LEU A 195 14.14 -3.43 5.65
CA LEU A 195 14.01 -2.69 4.40
C LEU A 195 14.55 -1.28 4.60
N ASN A 196 15.21 -0.72 3.58
CA ASN A 196 15.65 0.67 3.65
C ASN A 196 14.44 1.60 3.53
N PRO A 197 14.05 2.30 4.61
CA PRO A 197 12.81 3.07 4.64
C PRO A 197 12.80 4.24 3.65
N ASN A 198 13.97 4.75 3.25
CA ASN A 198 14.06 5.81 2.24
C ASN A 198 13.73 5.34 0.82
N THR A 199 13.72 4.02 0.58
CA THR A 199 13.37 3.40 -0.71
C THR A 199 11.98 2.78 -0.71
N MET A 200 11.38 2.64 0.45
CA MET A 200 10.01 2.18 0.64
C MET A 200 9.00 3.32 0.40
N PRO A 201 7.71 3.00 0.19
CA PRO A 201 6.67 3.99 0.09
C PRO A 201 6.66 4.96 1.28
N HIS A 202 6.49 6.24 0.98
CA HIS A 202 6.32 7.27 1.99
C HIS A 202 4.85 7.51 2.26
N ALA A 203 4.52 8.21 3.34
CA ALA A 203 3.14 8.61 3.61
C ALA A 203 2.98 10.12 3.73
N LEU A 204 1.84 10.58 3.22
CA LEU A 204 1.28 11.87 3.57
C LEU A 204 0.28 11.62 4.70
N ILE A 205 0.50 12.24 5.85
CA ILE A 205 -0.25 12.01 7.10
C ILE A 205 -1.01 13.27 7.47
N ASP A 206 -2.30 13.15 7.68
CA ASP A 206 -3.14 14.22 8.22
C ASP A 206 -2.91 14.34 9.73
N ASN A 207 -2.38 15.48 10.18
CA ASN A 207 -2.09 15.74 11.60
C ASN A 207 -3.35 16.10 12.42
N GLY A 208 -4.49 16.33 11.74
CA GLY A 208 -5.74 16.70 12.37
C GLY A 208 -5.81 18.15 12.89
N ASP A 209 -4.77 18.94 12.68
CA ASP A 209 -4.64 20.35 13.05
C ASP A 209 -4.72 21.30 11.85
N GLY A 210 -4.98 20.77 10.67
CA GLY A 210 -4.99 21.51 9.41
C GLY A 210 -3.64 21.54 8.70
N THR A 211 -2.73 20.63 9.07
CA THR A 211 -1.44 20.44 8.40
C THR A 211 -1.24 18.98 8.02
N PHE A 212 -0.31 18.73 7.12
CA PHE A 212 0.11 17.39 6.72
C PHE A 212 1.62 17.21 6.88
N ASP A 213 2.04 15.98 7.16
CA ASP A 213 3.45 15.56 7.10
C ASP A 213 3.64 14.61 5.92
N PHE A 214 4.58 14.90 5.03
CA PHE A 214 5.09 13.92 4.08
C PHE A 214 6.40 13.34 4.59
N LYS A 215 6.38 12.07 4.97
CA LYS A 215 7.54 11.45 5.63
C LYS A 215 7.74 9.98 5.32
N VAL A 216 8.94 9.54 5.63
CA VAL A 216 9.33 8.12 5.70
C VAL A 216 8.54 7.43 6.80
N LEU A 217 8.22 6.16 6.59
CA LEU A 217 7.54 5.31 7.57
C LEU A 217 8.53 4.34 8.22
N ASP A 218 8.25 3.98 9.46
CA ASP A 218 9.00 2.96 10.18
C ASP A 218 8.43 1.58 9.80
N TRP A 219 9.09 0.90 8.87
CA TRP A 219 8.75 -0.46 8.45
C TRP A 219 9.31 -1.46 9.43
N ASP A 220 8.48 -2.43 9.83
CA ASP A 220 8.90 -3.44 10.80
C ASP A 220 10.03 -4.31 10.26
N PRO A 221 11.04 -4.61 11.09
CA PRO A 221 12.13 -5.49 10.70
C PRO A 221 11.71 -6.96 10.71
N ARG A 222 12.52 -7.80 10.09
CA ARG A 222 12.43 -9.25 10.20
C ARG A 222 12.89 -9.66 11.61
N TYR A 223 12.02 -10.30 12.37
CA TYR A 223 12.31 -10.74 13.74
C TYR A 223 12.73 -12.19 13.85
N VAL A 224 12.49 -13.00 12.82
CA VAL A 224 12.67 -14.47 12.88
C VAL A 224 13.25 -15.03 11.58
N GLY A 225 13.81 -16.22 11.65
CA GLY A 225 14.21 -17.03 10.50
C GLY A 225 15.46 -16.58 9.76
N ASP A 226 15.53 -16.96 8.51
CA ASP A 226 16.62 -16.65 7.59
C ASP A 226 16.09 -16.40 6.15
N ASP A 227 17.02 -16.35 5.17
CA ASP A 227 16.65 -16.10 3.77
C ASP A 227 15.90 -17.26 3.10
N ASN A 228 15.74 -18.40 3.77
CA ASN A 228 14.94 -19.53 3.30
C ASN A 228 13.56 -19.55 3.95
N THR A 229 13.49 -19.26 5.24
CA THR A 229 12.29 -19.45 6.08
C THR A 229 11.48 -18.15 6.27
N ALA A 230 12.14 -16.98 6.32
CA ALA A 230 11.52 -15.66 6.40
C ALA A 230 12.14 -14.72 5.37
N LYS A 231 11.90 -14.99 4.09
CA LYS A 231 12.46 -14.22 2.98
C LYS A 231 12.02 -12.77 3.02
N PHE A 232 12.87 -11.88 2.51
CA PHE A 232 12.43 -10.54 2.17
C PHE A 232 11.29 -10.57 1.15
N PRO A 233 10.33 -9.65 1.24
CA PRO A 233 9.24 -9.53 0.27
C PRO A 233 9.76 -9.44 -1.16
N SER A 234 9.03 -10.01 -2.11
CA SER A 234 9.47 -10.11 -3.51
C SER A 234 9.58 -8.77 -4.25
N PHE A 235 9.13 -7.67 -3.65
CA PHE A 235 9.40 -6.31 -4.15
C PHE A 235 10.82 -5.83 -3.81
N THR A 236 11.54 -6.49 -2.90
CA THR A 236 12.95 -6.16 -2.59
C THR A 236 13.82 -6.38 -3.83
N ASP A 237 14.75 -5.47 -4.08
CA ASP A 237 15.54 -5.39 -5.31
C ASP A 237 14.72 -5.16 -6.60
N SER A 238 13.47 -4.70 -6.44
CA SER A 238 12.56 -4.35 -7.53
C SER A 238 11.83 -3.04 -7.23
N THR A 239 10.97 -2.62 -8.13
CA THR A 239 10.07 -1.48 -7.92
C THR A 239 8.69 -1.97 -7.51
N ILE A 240 7.99 -1.18 -6.71
CA ILE A 240 6.57 -1.33 -6.44
C ILE A 240 5.82 -0.56 -7.51
N THR A 241 4.88 -1.19 -8.20
CA THR A 241 4.15 -0.59 -9.32
C THR A 241 2.79 -0.03 -8.94
N ASP A 242 2.20 -0.54 -7.86
CA ASP A 242 0.91 -0.08 -7.38
C ASP A 242 0.73 -0.39 -5.88
N VAL A 243 -0.19 0.32 -5.24
CA VAL A 243 -0.56 0.15 -3.84
C VAL A 243 -2.06 0.09 -3.67
N PHE A 244 -2.53 -0.81 -2.80
CA PHE A 244 -3.94 -0.97 -2.51
C PHE A 244 -4.16 -1.43 -1.07
N PHE A 245 -5.42 -1.35 -0.62
CA PHE A 245 -5.80 -1.81 0.71
C PHE A 245 -6.93 -2.82 0.61
N HIS A 246 -6.76 -3.99 1.22
CA HIS A 246 -7.76 -5.04 1.18
C HIS A 246 -7.77 -5.88 2.46
N ARG A 247 -8.96 -6.08 3.04
CA ARG A 247 -9.18 -6.93 4.22
C ARG A 247 -8.20 -6.65 5.36
N ASN A 248 -8.05 -5.38 5.71
CA ASN A 248 -7.18 -4.92 6.78
C ASN A 248 -5.68 -5.25 6.56
N ARG A 249 -5.25 -5.24 5.29
CA ARG A 249 -3.87 -5.43 4.86
C ARG A 249 -3.49 -4.35 3.84
N LEU A 250 -2.31 -3.81 3.98
CA LEU A 250 -1.69 -3.01 2.93
C LEU A 250 -1.13 -3.96 1.87
N GLY A 251 -1.42 -3.70 0.61
CA GLY A 251 -0.99 -4.55 -0.49
C GLY A 251 -0.15 -3.78 -1.50
N PHE A 252 0.88 -4.43 -2.04
CA PHE A 252 1.72 -3.92 -3.11
C PHE A 252 1.71 -4.85 -4.31
N LEU A 253 1.76 -4.24 -5.49
CA LEU A 253 2.04 -4.95 -6.73
C LEU A 253 3.51 -4.74 -7.11
N SER A 254 4.20 -5.81 -7.41
CA SER A 254 5.58 -5.75 -7.90
C SER A 254 5.85 -6.90 -8.85
N ARG A 255 6.28 -6.58 -10.07
CA ARG A 255 6.44 -7.57 -11.15
C ARG A 255 5.12 -8.35 -11.36
N GLU A 256 5.13 -9.67 -11.17
CA GLU A 256 3.98 -10.58 -11.30
C GLU A 256 3.38 -10.97 -9.94
N ASN A 257 3.81 -10.31 -8.85
CA ASN A 257 3.44 -10.67 -7.48
C ASN A 257 2.49 -9.64 -6.87
N VAL A 258 1.59 -10.18 -6.06
CA VAL A 258 0.75 -9.43 -5.12
C VAL A 258 1.26 -9.73 -3.72
N ILE A 259 1.73 -8.71 -3.02
CA ILE A 259 2.35 -8.86 -1.70
C ILE A 259 1.49 -8.11 -0.69
N PHE A 260 1.15 -8.77 0.42
CA PHE A 260 0.38 -8.18 1.49
C PHE A 260 1.21 -7.97 2.74
N SER A 261 0.85 -6.98 3.54
CA SER A 261 1.29 -6.88 4.93
C SER A 261 0.61 -7.94 5.79
N ARG A 262 1.08 -8.14 7.01
CA ARG A 262 0.34 -8.88 8.02
C ARG A 262 -1.03 -8.23 8.27
N ALA A 263 -2.01 -9.05 8.65
CA ALA A 263 -3.36 -8.56 8.91
C ALA A 263 -3.38 -7.63 10.14
N GLY A 264 -3.78 -6.36 9.94
CA GLY A 264 -3.80 -5.35 10.99
C GLY A 264 -2.45 -4.67 11.27
N GLU A 265 -1.36 -5.13 10.66
CA GLU A 265 -0.01 -4.59 10.81
C GLU A 265 0.49 -4.11 9.45
N PHE A 266 0.17 -2.88 9.07
CA PHE A 266 0.37 -2.38 7.71
C PHE A 266 1.84 -2.17 7.34
N PHE A 267 2.71 -2.07 8.33
CA PHE A 267 4.16 -1.85 8.14
C PHE A 267 4.97 -3.14 8.22
N ASN A 268 4.33 -4.29 8.52
CA ASN A 268 4.99 -5.57 8.70
C ASN A 268 4.75 -6.49 7.49
N PHE A 269 5.84 -6.88 6.82
CA PHE A 269 5.85 -7.79 5.66
C PHE A 269 6.62 -9.09 5.94
N PHE A 270 6.82 -9.44 7.19
CA PHE A 270 7.52 -10.65 7.61
C PHE A 270 6.61 -11.53 8.49
N PRO A 271 6.82 -12.85 8.50
CA PRO A 271 6.09 -13.75 9.40
C PRO A 271 6.44 -13.48 10.87
N GLU A 272 5.51 -13.78 11.78
CA GLU A 272 5.75 -13.67 13.22
C GLU A 272 6.62 -14.79 13.75
N THR A 273 6.48 -15.98 13.17
CA THR A 273 7.24 -17.19 13.51
C THR A 273 7.47 -18.00 12.22
N VAL A 274 8.55 -18.75 12.16
CA VAL A 274 8.79 -19.67 11.03
C VAL A 274 8.45 -21.12 11.38
N THR A 275 8.10 -21.39 12.63
CA THR A 275 7.74 -22.74 13.09
C THR A 275 6.30 -23.14 12.76
N THR A 276 5.41 -22.18 12.55
CA THR A 276 4.01 -22.38 12.15
C THR A 276 3.56 -21.27 11.21
N ILE A 277 2.62 -21.57 10.32
CA ILE A 277 1.98 -20.57 9.47
C ILE A 277 0.75 -20.02 10.20
N LEU A 278 0.68 -18.72 10.33
CA LEU A 278 -0.44 -18.02 10.94
C LEU A 278 -1.36 -17.41 9.88
N ASP A 279 -2.67 -17.34 10.15
CA ASP A 279 -3.64 -16.69 9.26
C ASP A 279 -3.37 -15.19 9.08
N THR A 280 -2.59 -14.59 9.97
CA THR A 280 -2.18 -13.19 9.95
C THR A 280 -0.94 -12.93 9.09
N ASP A 281 -0.17 -13.95 8.74
CA ASP A 281 1.09 -13.79 8.01
C ASP A 281 0.91 -13.16 6.62
N PRO A 282 1.95 -12.49 6.10
CA PRO A 282 1.94 -11.81 4.81
C PRO A 282 1.59 -12.71 3.64
#